data_f6a4f6c2d7e91e660673770af6154fe3
#
_entry.id   f6a4f6c2d7e91e660673770af6154fe3
#
_cell.length_a   1.000
_cell.length_b   1.000
_cell.length_c   1.000
_cell.angle_alpha   90.00
_cell.angle_beta   90.00
_cell.angle_gamma   90.00
#
_symmetry.space_group_name_H-M   'P 1'
#
loop_
_entity.id
_entity.type
_entity.pdbx_description
1 polymer ?
#
loop_
_entity_poly.entity_id
_entity_poly.type
_entity_poly.pdbx_seq_one_letter_code
_entity_poly.pdbx_strand_id
1 'polypeptide(L)'
;MSKPSVSYFKKRYDSDPKFKEYNRKRYKIYSQSEHGRKVKRSNYDKYMETEHGYMTDKWNSIKGRSRKYNKKGRTALPVEITKEEFFELWEKHKKRYGGWFCAYTGKQMTHIRSTNPAELSSRKSKKNKVKSNLSIDRIDSDKGYTKDNIVFCTWDFNDRKGNISLEDIRCILNLLESKKHEI
;
A
#
# COMPACT_ATOMS: atom_id res chain seq x y z
N MET A 1 -0.78 -42.71 18.98
CA MET A 1 -1.68 -41.61 19.41
C MET A 1 -1.90 -40.65 18.26
N SER A 2 -3.12 -40.44 17.82
CA SER A 2 -3.44 -39.51 16.73
C SER A 2 -3.26 -38.06 17.19
N LYS A 3 -2.73 -37.20 16.31
CA LYS A 3 -2.59 -35.75 16.62
C LYS A 3 -3.98 -35.13 16.78
N PRO A 4 -4.19 -34.27 17.80
CA PRO A 4 -5.46 -33.58 17.98
C PRO A 4 -5.81 -32.74 16.78
N SER A 5 -7.11 -32.64 16.43
CA SER A 5 -7.57 -31.86 15.31
C SER A 5 -7.40 -30.32 15.55
N VAL A 6 -7.31 -29.54 14.46
CA VAL A 6 -7.23 -28.07 14.53
C VAL A 6 -8.39 -27.48 15.33
N SER A 7 -9.59 -28.07 15.26
CA SER A 7 -10.76 -27.65 16.03
C SER A 7 -10.59 -27.83 17.53
N TYR A 8 -9.91 -28.90 17.97
CA TYR A 8 -9.60 -29.13 19.38
C TYR A 8 -8.67 -28.05 19.94
N PHE A 9 -7.59 -27.73 19.23
CA PHE A 9 -6.67 -26.67 19.64
C PHE A 9 -7.35 -25.32 19.74
N LYS A 10 -8.23 -24.98 18.78
CA LYS A 10 -8.98 -23.73 18.79
C LYS A 10 -9.91 -23.64 19.98
N LYS A 11 -10.71 -24.70 20.25
CA LYS A 11 -11.60 -24.74 21.41
C LYS A 11 -10.82 -24.56 22.71
N ARG A 12 -9.72 -25.29 22.88
CA ARG A 12 -8.88 -25.18 24.08
C ARG A 12 -8.25 -23.80 24.23
N TYR A 13 -7.79 -23.20 23.12
CA TYR A 13 -7.20 -21.86 23.14
C TYR A 13 -8.22 -20.81 23.56
N ASP A 14 -9.48 -20.96 23.16
CA ASP A 14 -10.53 -20.00 23.47
C ASP A 14 -11.09 -20.18 24.90
N SER A 15 -11.10 -21.43 25.45
CA SER A 15 -11.70 -21.76 26.74
C SER A 15 -10.71 -21.84 27.91
N ASP A 16 -9.40 -22.02 27.66
CA ASP A 16 -8.38 -22.18 28.69
C ASP A 16 -7.41 -20.98 28.72
N PRO A 17 -7.58 -20.01 29.67
CA PRO A 17 -6.72 -18.84 29.76
C PRO A 17 -5.25 -19.16 30.00
N LYS A 18 -4.95 -20.22 30.77
CA LYS A 18 -3.56 -20.66 31.05
C LYS A 18 -2.91 -21.21 29.79
N PHE A 19 -3.62 -22.02 29.02
CA PHE A 19 -3.15 -22.53 27.75
C PHE A 19 -2.94 -21.42 26.72
N LYS A 20 -3.83 -20.45 26.70
CA LYS A 20 -3.71 -19.24 25.85
C LYS A 20 -2.46 -18.43 26.21
N GLU A 21 -2.23 -18.19 27.49
CA GLU A 21 -1.04 -17.43 27.96
C GLU A 21 0.26 -18.20 27.66
N TYR A 22 0.31 -19.50 27.91
CA TYR A 22 1.45 -20.36 27.58
C TYR A 22 1.79 -20.27 26.09
N ASN A 23 0.81 -20.40 25.22
CA ASN A 23 1.03 -20.31 23.77
C ASN A 23 1.46 -18.91 23.32
N ARG A 24 0.94 -17.85 23.92
CA ARG A 24 1.40 -16.48 23.66
C ARG A 24 2.87 -16.29 24.04
N LYS A 25 3.30 -16.79 25.19
CA LYS A 25 4.71 -16.74 25.61
C LYS A 25 5.61 -17.52 24.65
N ARG A 26 5.23 -18.76 24.33
CA ARG A 26 5.95 -19.59 23.34
C ARG A 26 6.07 -18.90 21.98
N TYR A 27 4.95 -18.36 21.47
CA TYR A 27 4.96 -17.66 20.19
C TYR A 27 5.84 -16.40 20.23
N LYS A 28 5.83 -15.67 21.33
CA LYS A 28 6.70 -14.50 21.53
C LYS A 28 8.18 -14.90 21.41
N ILE A 29 8.60 -15.91 22.15
CA ILE A 29 9.97 -16.45 22.10
C ILE A 29 10.32 -16.92 20.69
N TYR A 30 9.49 -17.80 20.09
CA TYR A 30 9.69 -18.26 18.72
C TYR A 30 9.82 -17.11 17.73
N SER A 31 8.93 -16.13 17.84
CA SER A 31 8.89 -15.00 16.89
C SER A 31 10.09 -14.07 16.98
N GLN A 32 10.82 -14.10 18.09
CA GLN A 32 12.04 -13.33 18.32
C GLN A 32 13.31 -14.14 17.98
N SER A 33 13.22 -15.47 17.82
CA SER A 33 14.34 -16.30 17.39
C SER A 33 14.73 -15.96 15.93
N GLU A 34 15.97 -16.29 15.57
CA GLU A 34 16.44 -16.07 14.19
C GLU A 34 15.59 -16.87 13.19
N HIS A 35 15.30 -18.13 13.50
CA HIS A 35 14.43 -18.96 12.67
C HIS A 35 13.02 -18.39 12.53
N GLY A 36 12.39 -17.98 13.65
CA GLY A 36 11.06 -17.38 13.63
C GLY A 36 11.00 -16.09 12.83
N ARG A 37 12.04 -15.24 12.90
CA ARG A 37 12.14 -14.03 12.06
C ARG A 37 12.27 -14.37 10.57
N LYS A 38 13.10 -15.37 10.20
CA LYS A 38 13.24 -15.84 8.81
C LYS A 38 11.91 -16.36 8.25
N VAL A 39 11.21 -17.21 9.01
CA VAL A 39 9.91 -17.75 8.60
C VAL A 39 8.86 -16.65 8.44
N LYS A 40 8.77 -15.72 9.39
CA LYS A 40 7.86 -14.57 9.26
C LYS A 40 8.15 -13.73 8.02
N ARG A 41 9.42 -13.47 7.76
CA ARG A 41 9.82 -12.70 6.58
C ARG A 41 9.44 -13.44 5.30
N SER A 42 9.77 -14.72 5.18
CA SER A 42 9.41 -15.53 4.01
C SER A 42 7.90 -15.57 3.78
N ASN A 43 7.10 -15.77 4.83
CA ASN A 43 5.65 -15.76 4.71
C ASN A 43 5.11 -14.37 4.29
N TYR A 44 5.68 -13.31 4.83
CA TYR A 44 5.32 -11.95 4.42
C TYR A 44 5.71 -11.68 2.96
N ASP A 45 6.88 -12.14 2.52
CA ASP A 45 7.33 -11.98 1.14
C ASP A 45 6.37 -12.70 0.17
N LYS A 46 6.01 -13.95 0.45
CA LYS A 46 5.01 -14.71 -0.32
C LYS A 46 3.64 -14.02 -0.34
N TYR A 47 3.20 -13.49 0.80
CA TYR A 47 1.94 -12.75 0.88
C TYR A 47 1.97 -11.49 0.00
N MET A 48 3.08 -10.78 -0.03
CA MET A 48 3.27 -9.57 -0.83
C MET A 48 3.39 -9.84 -2.35
N GLU A 49 3.66 -11.08 -2.75
CA GLU A 49 3.62 -11.52 -4.15
C GLU A 49 2.18 -11.67 -4.66
N THR A 50 1.20 -11.80 -3.76
CA THR A 50 -0.21 -11.83 -4.15
C THR A 50 -0.76 -10.41 -4.35
N GLU A 51 -1.68 -10.25 -5.30
CA GLU A 51 -2.42 -9.00 -5.51
C GLU A 51 -3.06 -8.51 -4.21
N HIS A 52 -3.77 -9.40 -3.52
CA HIS A 52 -4.45 -9.08 -2.27
C HIS A 52 -3.49 -8.60 -1.18
N GLY A 53 -2.35 -9.26 -1.04
CA GLY A 53 -1.31 -8.88 -0.07
C GLY A 53 -0.73 -7.50 -0.36
N TYR A 54 -0.39 -7.27 -1.62
CA TYR A 54 0.14 -5.98 -2.08
C TYR A 54 -0.86 -4.84 -1.88
N MET A 55 -2.13 -5.04 -2.28
CA MET A 55 -3.18 -4.03 -2.10
C MET A 55 -3.50 -3.77 -0.63
N THR A 56 -3.47 -4.81 0.22
CA THR A 56 -3.60 -4.64 1.68
C THR A 56 -2.45 -3.79 2.26
N ASP A 57 -1.22 -3.97 1.79
CA ASP A 57 -0.09 -3.12 2.20
C ASP A 57 -0.28 -1.66 1.76
N LYS A 58 -0.77 -1.44 0.54
CA LYS A 58 -1.12 -0.09 0.07
C LYS A 58 -2.20 0.55 0.92
N TRP A 59 -3.26 -0.17 1.24
CA TRP A 59 -4.29 0.30 2.18
C TRP A 59 -3.71 0.69 3.54
N ASN A 60 -2.90 -0.18 4.14
CA ASN A 60 -2.25 0.09 5.42
C ASN A 60 -1.32 1.31 5.36
N SER A 61 -0.68 1.54 4.22
CA SER A 61 0.17 2.72 3.98
C SER A 61 -0.65 4.01 3.97
N ILE A 62 -1.83 4.02 3.34
CA ILE A 62 -2.77 5.15 3.35
C ILE A 62 -3.23 5.43 4.78
N LYS A 63 -3.74 4.40 5.46
CA LYS A 63 -4.20 4.50 6.85
C LYS A 63 -3.11 4.97 7.81
N GLY A 64 -1.86 4.58 7.56
CA GLY A 64 -0.71 5.05 8.33
C GLY A 64 -0.41 6.54 8.13
N ARG A 65 -0.72 7.10 6.96
CA ARG A 65 -0.48 8.52 6.67
C ARG A 65 -1.43 9.43 7.44
N SER A 66 -2.69 9.04 7.64
CA SER A 66 -3.67 9.80 8.44
C SER A 66 -3.32 9.90 9.93
N ARG A 67 -2.52 8.95 10.45
CA ARG A 67 -2.14 8.87 11.86
C ARG A 67 -0.84 9.59 12.18
N LYS A 68 -0.05 9.94 11.19
CA LYS A 68 1.24 10.59 11.40
C LYS A 68 1.03 12.09 11.49
N TYR A 69 1.02 12.59 12.73
CA TYR A 69 1.39 13.98 12.97
C TYR A 69 2.69 14.24 12.24
N ASN A 70 2.63 15.10 11.27
CA ASN A 70 3.82 15.45 10.54
C ASN A 70 4.69 16.31 11.44
N LYS A 71 5.85 15.81 11.86
CA LYS A 71 6.88 16.55 12.61
C LYS A 71 7.29 17.89 11.93
N LYS A 72 6.79 18.16 10.73
CA LYS A 72 7.03 19.36 9.93
C LYS A 72 5.81 20.30 9.85
N GLY A 73 4.85 20.20 10.78
CA GLY A 73 3.70 21.13 10.85
C GLY A 73 2.63 20.96 9.77
N ARG A 74 2.68 19.91 8.96
CA ARG A 74 1.62 19.64 7.96
C ARG A 74 0.45 18.94 8.63
N THR A 75 -0.76 19.39 8.36
CA THR A 75 -2.00 18.75 8.81
C THR A 75 -2.12 17.35 8.21
N ALA A 76 -2.41 16.34 9.04
CA ALA A 76 -2.73 15.01 8.55
C ALA A 76 -4.05 15.06 7.80
N LEU A 77 -4.05 14.63 6.54
CA LEU A 77 -5.27 14.58 5.74
C LEU A 77 -6.09 13.35 6.10
N PRO A 78 -7.43 13.47 6.17
CA PRO A 78 -8.31 12.37 6.57
C PRO A 78 -8.27 11.22 5.57
N VAL A 79 -8.60 10.02 6.07
CA VAL A 79 -8.90 8.84 5.26
C VAL A 79 -10.36 8.48 5.51
N GLU A 80 -11.21 8.82 4.56
CA GLU A 80 -12.67 8.71 4.63
C GLU A 80 -13.21 7.54 3.81
N ILE A 81 -12.35 6.60 3.48
CA ILE A 81 -12.68 5.39 2.73
C ILE A 81 -12.42 4.17 3.61
N THR A 82 -13.29 3.18 3.55
CA THR A 82 -13.10 1.88 4.22
C THR A 82 -12.17 0.98 3.42
N LYS A 83 -11.74 -0.14 4.02
CA LYS A 83 -10.93 -1.13 3.32
C LYS A 83 -11.71 -1.77 2.16
N GLU A 84 -12.95 -2.08 2.41
CA GLU A 84 -13.86 -2.70 1.45
C GLU A 84 -14.05 -1.79 0.24
N GLU A 85 -14.36 -0.52 0.48
CA GLU A 85 -14.50 0.49 -0.58
C GLU A 85 -13.22 0.71 -1.38
N PHE A 86 -12.06 0.64 -0.71
CA PHE A 86 -10.76 0.72 -1.39
C PHE A 86 -10.55 -0.44 -2.37
N PHE A 87 -10.93 -1.67 -1.96
CA PHE A 87 -10.85 -2.83 -2.84
C PHE A 87 -11.89 -2.77 -3.98
N GLU A 88 -13.09 -2.28 -3.71
CA GLU A 88 -14.10 -2.03 -4.77
C GLU A 88 -13.59 -1.03 -5.81
N LEU A 89 -12.94 0.06 -5.38
CA LEU A 89 -12.33 1.01 -6.30
C LEU A 89 -11.23 0.36 -7.15
N TRP A 90 -10.46 -0.55 -6.56
CA TRP A 90 -9.46 -1.30 -7.30
C TRP A 90 -10.08 -2.21 -8.36
N GLU A 91 -11.15 -2.94 -8.03
CA GLU A 91 -11.87 -3.76 -9.00
C GLU A 91 -12.49 -2.92 -10.14
N LYS A 92 -13.10 -1.78 -9.80
CA LYS A 92 -13.62 -0.82 -10.78
C LYS A 92 -12.51 -0.28 -11.69
N HIS A 93 -11.35 0.02 -11.12
CA HIS A 93 -10.18 0.46 -11.86
C HIS A 93 -9.73 -0.61 -12.88
N LYS A 94 -9.56 -1.86 -12.44
CA LYS A 94 -9.18 -2.96 -13.35
C LYS A 94 -10.18 -3.14 -14.47
N LYS A 95 -11.48 -3.07 -14.19
CA LYS A 95 -12.53 -3.15 -15.21
C LYS A 95 -12.46 -1.99 -16.21
N ARG A 96 -12.23 -0.77 -15.72
CA ARG A 96 -12.19 0.44 -16.57
C ARG A 96 -10.99 0.47 -17.51
N TYR A 97 -9.82 0.07 -17.02
CA TYR A 97 -8.54 0.20 -17.73
C TYR A 97 -8.04 -1.14 -18.33
N GLY A 98 -8.80 -2.22 -18.19
CA GLY A 98 -8.42 -3.54 -18.72
C GLY A 98 -7.35 -4.26 -17.90
N GLY A 99 -7.15 -3.90 -16.61
CA GLY A 99 -6.18 -4.53 -15.73
C GLY A 99 -5.32 -3.55 -14.93
N TRP A 100 -4.06 -3.90 -14.74
CA TRP A 100 -3.08 -3.13 -13.97
C TRP A 100 -2.45 -2.01 -14.82
N PHE A 101 -3.23 -1.01 -15.19
CA PHE A 101 -2.74 0.11 -15.99
C PHE A 101 -2.89 1.44 -15.23
N CYS A 102 -1.91 2.31 -15.39
CA CYS A 102 -1.88 3.64 -14.77
C CYS A 102 -3.02 4.50 -15.31
N ALA A 103 -3.88 5.02 -14.44
CA ALA A 103 -5.00 5.87 -14.84
C ALA A 103 -4.59 7.14 -15.59
N TYR A 104 -3.39 7.65 -15.32
CA TYR A 104 -2.91 8.88 -15.96
C TYR A 104 -2.21 8.64 -17.29
N THR A 105 -1.45 7.55 -17.41
CA THR A 105 -0.53 7.35 -18.53
C THR A 105 -0.83 6.13 -19.38
N GLY A 106 -1.75 5.27 -18.96
CA GLY A 106 -2.02 3.99 -19.60
C GLY A 106 -0.88 2.97 -19.51
N LYS A 107 0.24 3.30 -18.85
CA LYS A 107 1.38 2.37 -18.71
C LYS A 107 1.03 1.24 -17.75
N GLN A 108 1.53 0.04 -18.05
CA GLN A 108 1.35 -1.12 -17.20
C GLN A 108 1.97 -0.89 -15.83
N MET A 109 1.22 -1.22 -14.77
CA MET A 109 1.67 -1.21 -13.40
C MET A 109 2.14 -2.60 -12.98
N THR A 110 3.08 -2.63 -12.03
CA THR A 110 3.63 -3.85 -11.43
C THR A 110 3.53 -3.81 -9.91
N HIS A 111 3.81 -4.95 -9.27
CA HIS A 111 3.97 -5.05 -7.81
C HIS A 111 5.27 -5.76 -7.45
N ILE A 112 6.33 -5.43 -8.19
CA ILE A 112 7.64 -6.03 -8.00
C ILE A 112 8.23 -5.55 -6.69
N ARG A 113 8.67 -6.49 -5.86
CA ARG A 113 9.40 -6.19 -4.64
C ARG A 113 10.89 -6.18 -4.91
N SER A 114 11.58 -5.15 -4.46
CA SER A 114 13.04 -5.17 -4.51
C SER A 114 13.56 -6.31 -3.63
N THR A 115 14.41 -7.15 -4.21
CA THR A 115 15.05 -8.28 -3.52
C THR A 115 16.39 -7.88 -2.90
N ASN A 116 16.90 -6.67 -3.19
CA ASN A 116 18.16 -6.20 -2.66
C ASN A 116 18.01 -5.76 -1.19
N PRO A 117 18.67 -6.41 -0.22
CA PRO A 117 18.60 -6.05 1.20
C PRO A 117 19.02 -4.61 1.50
N ALA A 118 19.99 -4.06 0.76
CA ALA A 118 20.42 -2.67 0.88
C ALA A 118 19.33 -1.68 0.47
N GLU A 119 18.52 -2.06 -0.53
CA GLU A 119 17.36 -1.28 -0.98
C GLU A 119 16.20 -1.34 0.00
N LEU A 120 16.02 -2.48 0.66
CA LEU A 120 14.96 -2.66 1.67
C LEU A 120 15.25 -1.90 2.97
N SER A 121 16.52 -1.67 3.31
CA SER A 121 16.92 -1.00 4.54
C SER A 121 16.88 0.52 4.46
N SER A 122 17.04 1.10 3.26
CA SER A 122 17.09 2.55 3.11
C SER A 122 15.70 3.13 2.81
N ARG A 123 14.97 3.51 3.87
CA ARG A 123 13.74 4.33 3.77
C ARG A 123 13.95 5.69 3.06
N LYS A 124 15.19 6.04 2.75
CA LYS A 124 15.57 7.38 2.30
C LYS A 124 15.84 7.49 0.81
N SER A 125 16.01 6.40 0.09
CA SER A 125 16.43 6.51 -1.32
C SER A 125 15.24 6.30 -2.27
N LYS A 126 14.82 7.37 -2.94
CA LYS A 126 13.91 7.31 -4.09
C LYS A 126 14.50 6.50 -5.26
N LYS A 127 15.83 6.36 -5.31
CA LYS A 127 16.56 5.66 -6.38
C LYS A 127 16.23 4.17 -6.48
N ASN A 128 15.77 3.56 -5.38
CA ASN A 128 15.55 2.11 -5.28
C ASN A 128 14.07 1.72 -5.42
N LYS A 129 13.21 2.64 -5.85
CA LYS A 129 11.80 2.33 -6.11
C LYS A 129 11.63 1.83 -7.54
N VAL A 130 10.88 0.74 -7.68
CA VAL A 130 10.50 0.27 -9.01
C VAL A 130 9.49 1.25 -9.60
N LYS A 131 9.89 1.93 -10.66
CA LYS A 131 9.13 3.03 -11.27
C LYS A 131 7.75 2.63 -11.75
N SER A 132 7.61 1.40 -12.26
CA SER A 132 6.34 0.84 -12.73
C SER A 132 5.42 0.35 -11.62
N ASN A 133 5.89 0.25 -10.37
CA ASN A 133 5.05 -0.26 -9.29
C ASN A 133 3.80 0.60 -9.07
N LEU A 134 2.69 -0.09 -8.80
CA LEU A 134 1.44 0.55 -8.43
C LEU A 134 1.62 1.44 -7.20
N SER A 135 1.14 2.65 -7.33
CA SER A 135 1.03 3.65 -6.29
C SER A 135 -0.39 4.18 -6.22
N ILE A 136 -0.73 4.77 -5.09
CA ILE A 136 -2.02 5.41 -4.88
C ILE A 136 -1.77 6.90 -4.78
N ASP A 137 -2.37 7.62 -5.68
CA ASP A 137 -2.32 9.07 -5.72
C ASP A 137 -3.66 9.69 -5.27
N ARG A 138 -3.59 10.90 -4.79
CA ARG A 138 -4.74 11.79 -4.59
C ARG A 138 -4.81 12.72 -5.79
N ILE A 139 -5.94 12.71 -6.49
CA ILE A 139 -6.14 13.60 -7.65
C ILE A 139 -5.87 15.05 -7.23
N ASP A 140 -6.53 15.45 -6.15
CA ASP A 140 -6.32 16.73 -5.46
C ASP A 140 -5.44 16.49 -4.23
N SER A 141 -4.24 17.02 -4.22
CA SER A 141 -3.25 16.79 -3.16
C SER A 141 -3.62 17.48 -1.84
N ASP A 142 -4.54 18.46 -1.87
CA ASP A 142 -4.98 19.19 -0.68
C ASP A 142 -6.14 18.50 0.05
N LYS A 143 -6.80 17.54 -0.61
CA LYS A 143 -7.86 16.70 -0.04
C LYS A 143 -7.32 15.40 0.52
N GLY A 144 -8.12 14.76 1.37
CA GLY A 144 -7.82 13.45 1.94
C GLY A 144 -8.02 12.29 0.96
N TYR A 145 -7.93 11.07 1.49
CA TYR A 145 -8.20 9.86 0.74
C TYR A 145 -9.70 9.55 0.80
N THR A 146 -10.43 10.04 -0.20
CA THR A 146 -11.87 9.79 -0.41
C THR A 146 -12.08 8.95 -1.66
N LYS A 147 -13.27 8.40 -1.87
CA LYS A 147 -13.60 7.59 -3.07
C LYS A 147 -13.32 8.35 -4.38
N ASP A 148 -13.63 9.64 -4.40
CA ASP A 148 -13.55 10.47 -5.61
C ASP A 148 -12.15 11.08 -5.79
N ASN A 149 -11.30 10.97 -4.78
CA ASN A 149 -9.96 11.56 -4.78
C ASN A 149 -8.82 10.53 -4.84
N ILE A 150 -9.13 9.24 -4.92
CA ILE A 150 -8.15 8.17 -5.06
C ILE A 150 -8.04 7.73 -6.51
N VAL A 151 -6.80 7.57 -6.98
CA VAL A 151 -6.49 7.01 -8.29
C VAL A 151 -5.29 6.08 -8.20
N PHE A 152 -5.31 4.99 -8.98
CA PHE A 152 -4.21 4.03 -9.06
C PHE A 152 -3.33 4.37 -10.26
N CYS A 153 -2.05 4.55 -10.00
CA CYS A 153 -1.08 5.00 -10.99
C CYS A 153 0.28 4.36 -10.77
N THR A 154 1.22 4.56 -11.68
CA THR A 154 2.61 4.14 -11.46
C THR A 154 3.28 5.01 -10.38
N TRP A 155 4.21 4.41 -9.62
CA TRP A 155 4.98 5.14 -8.63
C TRP A 155 5.74 6.32 -9.26
N ASP A 156 6.33 6.11 -10.44
CA ASP A 156 7.05 7.15 -11.16
C ASP A 156 6.18 8.38 -11.47
N PHE A 157 4.95 8.16 -11.93
CA PHE A 157 4.05 9.27 -12.19
C PHE A 157 3.63 9.99 -10.91
N ASN A 158 3.28 9.23 -9.88
CA ASN A 158 2.90 9.81 -8.58
C ASN A 158 4.04 10.65 -7.96
N ASP A 159 5.30 10.15 -8.05
CA ASP A 159 6.47 10.89 -7.55
C ASP A 159 6.72 12.18 -8.33
N ARG A 160 6.55 12.17 -9.66
CA ARG A 160 6.69 13.36 -10.51
C ARG A 160 5.57 14.37 -10.32
N LYS A 161 4.31 13.89 -10.22
CA LYS A 161 3.16 14.75 -9.92
C LYS A 161 3.36 15.45 -8.57
N GLY A 162 3.84 14.73 -7.56
CA GLY A 162 4.06 15.30 -6.23
C GLY A 162 2.80 15.91 -5.64
N ASN A 163 2.88 17.17 -5.23
CA ASN A 163 1.79 17.93 -4.63
C ASN A 163 1.31 19.08 -5.54
N ILE A 164 1.46 18.93 -6.86
CA ILE A 164 0.95 19.94 -7.78
C ILE A 164 -0.56 20.09 -7.58
N SER A 165 -1.03 21.33 -7.49
CA SER A 165 -2.45 21.63 -7.30
C SER A 165 -3.23 21.45 -8.61
N LEU A 166 -4.56 21.28 -8.49
CA LEU A 166 -5.42 21.27 -9.68
C LEU A 166 -5.37 22.61 -10.43
N GLU A 167 -5.19 23.71 -9.72
CA GLU A 167 -5.05 25.04 -10.30
C GLU A 167 -3.77 25.13 -11.14
N ASP A 168 -2.63 24.69 -10.60
CA ASP A 168 -1.36 24.66 -11.35
C ASP A 168 -1.48 23.78 -12.60
N ILE A 169 -2.16 22.63 -12.51
CA ILE A 169 -2.40 21.76 -13.67
C ILE A 169 -3.22 22.49 -14.74
N ARG A 170 -4.26 23.20 -14.36
CA ARG A 170 -5.07 23.99 -15.30
C ARG A 170 -4.25 25.09 -15.95
N CYS A 171 -3.45 25.81 -15.18
CA CYS A 171 -2.56 26.84 -15.71
C CYS A 171 -1.57 26.28 -16.73
N ILE A 172 -0.97 25.13 -16.44
CA ILE A 172 -0.06 24.44 -17.36
C ILE A 172 -0.79 24.01 -18.63
N LEU A 173 -1.99 23.43 -18.52
CA LEU A 173 -2.78 23.02 -19.69
C LEU A 173 -3.14 24.21 -20.58
N ASN A 174 -3.65 25.28 -19.98
CA ASN A 174 -3.99 26.49 -20.72
C ASN A 174 -2.79 27.08 -21.49
N LEU A 175 -1.61 27.09 -20.83
CA LEU A 175 -0.38 27.54 -21.48
C LEU A 175 0.02 26.64 -22.67
N LEU A 176 -0.07 25.31 -22.50
CA LEU A 176 0.28 24.36 -23.56
C LEU A 176 -0.71 24.45 -24.73
N GLU A 177 -1.99 24.67 -24.46
CA GLU A 177 -3.03 24.83 -25.49
C GLU A 177 -2.85 26.13 -26.26
N SER A 178 -2.56 27.25 -25.59
CA SER A 178 -2.30 28.52 -26.27
C SER A 178 -1.10 28.45 -27.22
N LYS A 179 -0.04 27.70 -26.83
CA LYS A 179 1.16 27.54 -27.66
C LYS A 179 0.97 26.59 -28.86
N LYS A 180 -0.01 25.70 -28.85
CA LYS A 180 -0.32 24.84 -30.02
C LYS A 180 -0.81 25.63 -31.26
N HIS A 181 -1.34 26.81 -31.05
CA HIS A 181 -1.83 27.68 -32.15
C HIS A 181 -0.75 28.64 -32.70
N GLU A 182 0.45 28.62 -32.09
CA GLU A 182 1.59 29.46 -32.53
C GLU A 182 2.60 28.65 -33.41
N ILE A 183 2.38 27.36 -33.62
CA ILE A 183 3.21 26.45 -34.44
C ILE A 183 2.41 26.06 -35.70
#